data_ab16034dab88b253f6b37437e5a39ae3
#
_entry.id   ab16034dab88b253f6b37437e5a39ae3
#
_cell.length_a   1.000
_cell.length_b   1.000
_cell.length_c   1.000
_cell.angle_alpha   90.00
_cell.angle_beta   90.00
_cell.angle_gamma   90.00
#
_symmetry.space_group_name_H-M   'P 1'
#
loop_
_entity.id
_entity.type
_entity.pdbx_description
1 polymer ?
#
loop_
_entity_poly.entity_id
_entity_poly.type
_entity_poly.pdbx_seq_one_letter_code
_entity_poly.pdbx_strand_id
1 'polypeptide(L)'
;LILFSEIAIFEDFQVHRAYCWEVASVDDYKLAPFHILATEGSVHTDKNHQWHMEHIEDICRADTTLFKMTPYKIVHLEDEAEINDATIWWRDLTGKGGEGMVVKPYDFIAYGKGGGILQPAVKCRGKEYLRIIYGPEYCEEGNLSRLKTRGLAKKRALAVQEFALGIEALERFVKKEPLRRIHESAFAVLAMESEPTDPRL
;
A
#
# COMPACT_ATOMS: atom_id res chain seq x y z
N LEU A 1 -1.52 -36.70 -2.18
CA LEU A 1 -0.69 -35.54 -1.73
C LEU A 1 0.00 -34.85 -2.91
N ILE A 2 0.58 -35.61 -3.86
CA ILE A 2 1.28 -35.06 -5.04
C ILE A 2 0.30 -34.31 -5.97
N LEU A 3 -0.92 -34.83 -6.13
CA LEU A 3 -1.93 -34.20 -7.01
C LEU A 3 -2.42 -32.85 -6.49
N PHE A 4 -2.55 -32.67 -5.17
CA PHE A 4 -2.97 -31.41 -4.56
C PHE A 4 -1.88 -30.34 -4.66
N SER A 5 -0.62 -30.70 -4.55
CA SER A 5 0.49 -29.75 -4.70
C SER A 5 0.64 -29.27 -6.16
N GLU A 6 0.43 -30.13 -7.13
CA GLU A 6 0.46 -29.76 -8.55
C GLU A 6 -0.69 -28.84 -8.93
N ILE A 7 -1.90 -29.06 -8.43
CA ILE A 7 -3.05 -28.18 -8.66
C ILE A 7 -2.82 -26.81 -8.00
N ALA A 8 -2.33 -26.76 -6.77
CA ALA A 8 -2.03 -25.52 -6.08
C ALA A 8 -0.96 -24.68 -6.80
N ILE A 9 0.10 -25.32 -7.28
CA ILE A 9 1.17 -24.67 -8.06
C ILE A 9 0.62 -24.13 -9.39
N PHE A 10 -0.25 -24.89 -10.07
CA PHE A 10 -0.85 -24.46 -11.33
C PHE A 10 -1.78 -23.24 -11.12
N GLU A 11 -2.62 -23.26 -10.10
CA GLU A 11 -3.47 -22.12 -9.73
C GLU A 11 -2.64 -20.88 -9.37
N ASP A 12 -1.56 -21.06 -8.60
CA ASP A 12 -0.65 -19.97 -8.23
C ASP A 12 0.04 -19.36 -9.47
N PHE A 13 0.44 -20.17 -10.42
CA PHE A 13 0.99 -19.69 -11.70
C PHE A 13 -0.05 -18.89 -12.51
N GLN A 14 -1.31 -19.31 -12.55
CA GLN A 14 -2.37 -18.57 -13.22
C GLN A 14 -2.64 -17.22 -12.53
N VAL A 15 -2.64 -17.19 -11.19
CA VAL A 15 -2.78 -15.97 -10.41
C VAL A 15 -1.60 -15.03 -10.68
N HIS A 16 -0.36 -15.53 -10.64
CA HIS A 16 0.82 -14.73 -10.94
C HIS A 16 0.74 -14.10 -12.34
N ARG A 17 0.29 -14.86 -13.32
CA ARG A 17 0.12 -14.41 -14.71
C ARG A 17 -0.92 -13.29 -14.86
N ALA A 18 -1.90 -13.20 -13.96
CA ALA A 18 -2.89 -12.12 -13.95
C ALA A 18 -2.29 -10.75 -13.56
N TYR A 19 -1.11 -10.73 -12.91
CA TYR A 19 -0.39 -9.52 -12.51
C TYR A 19 0.81 -9.18 -13.40
N CYS A 20 1.13 -10.04 -14.38
CA CYS A 20 2.26 -9.89 -15.28
C CYS A 20 1.78 -10.07 -16.72
N TRP A 21 1.63 -8.99 -17.46
CA TRP A 21 1.26 -9.04 -18.88
C TRP A 21 2.28 -8.29 -19.74
N GLU A 22 2.35 -8.67 -20.99
CA GLU A 22 3.17 -7.97 -21.96
C GLU A 22 2.57 -6.61 -22.31
N VAL A 23 3.41 -5.61 -22.45
CA VAL A 23 3.06 -4.29 -22.95
C VAL A 23 3.67 -4.12 -24.34
N ALA A 24 2.90 -3.59 -25.28
CA ALA A 24 3.34 -3.45 -26.67
C ALA A 24 4.06 -2.12 -26.91
N SER A 25 3.76 -1.09 -26.13
CA SER A 25 4.32 0.24 -26.28
C SER A 25 4.39 1.00 -24.95
N VAL A 26 5.05 2.15 -24.96
CA VAL A 26 5.07 3.09 -23.82
C VAL A 26 3.66 3.58 -23.48
N ASP A 27 2.76 3.66 -24.46
CA ASP A 27 1.40 4.14 -24.27
C ASP A 27 0.51 3.17 -23.43
N ASP A 28 0.96 1.92 -23.29
CA ASP A 28 0.29 0.93 -22.43
C ASP A 28 0.57 1.17 -20.93
N TYR A 29 1.62 1.91 -20.61
CA TYR A 29 1.91 2.27 -19.22
C TYR A 29 0.97 3.37 -18.73
N LYS A 30 0.44 3.17 -17.54
CA LYS A 30 -0.42 4.15 -16.87
C LYS A 30 0.13 4.46 -15.48
N LEU A 31 0.09 5.72 -15.11
CA LEU A 31 0.43 6.19 -13.78
C LEU A 31 -0.88 6.43 -13.01
N ALA A 32 -1.06 5.72 -11.91
CA ALA A 32 -2.20 5.89 -11.01
C ALA A 32 -1.72 6.55 -9.69
N PRO A 33 -1.66 7.88 -9.62
CA PRO A 33 -1.20 8.58 -8.43
C PRO A 33 -2.22 8.48 -7.30
N PHE A 34 -1.75 8.62 -6.07
CA PHE A 34 -2.60 8.58 -4.87
C PHE A 34 -2.15 9.55 -3.77
N HIS A 35 -1.12 10.37 -4.02
CA HIS A 35 -0.70 11.51 -3.20
C HIS A 35 -0.03 12.58 -4.04
N ILE A 36 -0.26 13.84 -3.68
CA ILE A 36 0.57 14.97 -4.04
C ILE A 36 1.41 15.30 -2.81
N LEU A 37 2.61 14.72 -2.72
CA LEU A 37 3.44 14.83 -1.52
C LEU A 37 4.01 16.23 -1.33
N ALA A 38 4.43 16.85 -2.44
CA ALA A 38 5.00 18.18 -2.44
C ALA A 38 4.80 18.88 -3.79
N THR A 39 4.79 20.18 -3.77
CA THR A 39 4.91 21.07 -4.92
C THR A 39 6.07 22.03 -4.69
N GLU A 40 6.37 22.92 -5.64
CA GLU A 40 7.44 23.89 -5.46
C GLU A 40 7.17 24.77 -4.22
N GLY A 41 8.08 24.70 -3.26
CA GLY A 41 8.04 25.49 -2.02
C GLY A 41 7.12 24.97 -0.92
N SER A 42 6.40 23.85 -1.11
CA SER A 42 5.45 23.35 -0.11
C SER A 42 5.42 21.82 -0.03
N VAL A 43 5.32 21.28 1.18
CA VAL A 43 4.99 19.90 1.47
C VAL A 43 3.53 19.81 1.91
N HIS A 44 2.78 18.82 1.43
CA HIS A 44 1.32 18.71 1.63
C HIS A 44 0.93 17.67 2.66
N THR A 45 1.77 17.44 3.66
CA THR A 45 1.50 16.49 4.77
C THR A 45 0.46 17.01 5.78
N ASP A 46 0.10 18.28 5.69
CA ASP A 46 -0.96 18.94 6.45
C ASP A 46 -2.36 18.74 5.84
N LYS A 47 -2.45 18.19 4.63
CA LYS A 47 -3.69 17.93 3.93
C LYS A 47 -4.20 16.53 4.22
N ASN A 48 -5.53 16.35 4.29
CA ASN A 48 -6.12 15.03 4.43
C ASN A 48 -6.10 14.24 3.10
N HIS A 49 -6.36 12.94 3.16
CA HIS A 49 -6.31 12.09 1.97
C HIS A 49 -7.36 12.42 0.92
N GLN A 50 -8.52 12.97 1.31
CA GLN A 50 -9.54 13.43 0.37
C GLN A 50 -9.02 14.58 -0.48
N TRP A 51 -8.38 15.58 0.13
CA TRP A 51 -7.76 16.69 -0.60
C TRP A 51 -6.76 16.18 -1.65
N HIS A 52 -5.91 15.22 -1.30
CA HIS A 52 -4.97 14.63 -2.25
C HIS A 52 -5.68 13.98 -3.45
N MET A 53 -6.74 13.21 -3.19
CA MET A 53 -7.46 12.49 -4.24
C MET A 53 -8.24 13.43 -5.16
N GLU A 54 -8.86 14.48 -4.63
CA GLU A 54 -9.58 15.49 -5.41
C GLU A 54 -8.65 16.25 -6.38
N HIS A 55 -7.47 16.67 -5.91
CA HIS A 55 -6.49 17.34 -6.77
C HIS A 55 -5.83 16.40 -7.79
N ILE A 56 -5.66 15.13 -7.43
CA ILE A 56 -5.20 14.09 -8.37
C ILE A 56 -6.23 13.87 -9.47
N GLU A 57 -7.51 13.92 -9.16
CA GLU A 57 -8.57 13.80 -10.17
C GLU A 57 -8.44 14.87 -11.26
N ASP A 58 -8.14 16.11 -10.89
CA ASP A 58 -7.90 17.20 -11.85
C ASP A 58 -6.68 16.93 -12.73
N ILE A 59 -5.58 16.41 -12.15
CA ILE A 59 -4.39 16.02 -12.90
C ILE A 59 -4.72 14.88 -13.88
N CYS A 60 -5.45 13.85 -13.43
CA CYS A 60 -5.82 12.71 -14.26
C CYS A 60 -6.77 13.12 -15.40
N ARG A 61 -7.65 14.09 -15.17
CA ARG A 61 -8.51 14.65 -16.22
C ARG A 61 -7.75 15.44 -17.28
N ALA A 62 -6.65 16.10 -16.89
CA ALA A 62 -5.84 16.90 -17.81
C ALA A 62 -5.08 16.02 -18.84
N ASP A 63 -4.70 14.81 -18.45
CA ASP A 63 -4.06 13.86 -19.36
C ASP A 63 -4.49 12.41 -19.03
N THR A 64 -5.52 11.94 -19.73
CA THR A 64 -6.06 10.58 -19.60
C THR A 64 -5.23 9.54 -20.35
N THR A 65 -4.27 9.97 -21.16
CA THR A 65 -3.40 9.03 -21.92
C THR A 65 -2.33 8.45 -21.01
N LEU A 66 -1.80 9.22 -20.08
CA LEU A 66 -0.77 8.82 -19.13
C LEU A 66 -1.36 8.44 -17.77
N PHE A 67 -2.30 9.24 -17.28
CA PHE A 67 -2.81 9.11 -15.91
C PHE A 67 -4.11 8.29 -15.84
N LYS A 68 -4.23 7.51 -14.79
CA LYS A 68 -5.43 6.77 -14.42
C LYS A 68 -5.83 7.10 -12.99
N MET A 69 -7.07 7.55 -12.82
CA MET A 69 -7.59 7.82 -11.47
C MET A 69 -7.63 6.56 -10.63
N THR A 70 -7.06 6.63 -9.43
CA THR A 70 -7.18 5.57 -8.42
C THR A 70 -8.55 5.69 -7.75
N PRO A 71 -9.43 4.68 -7.83
CA PRO A 71 -10.72 4.72 -7.15
C PRO A 71 -10.53 4.67 -5.63
N TYR A 72 -11.36 5.44 -4.90
CA TYR A 72 -11.35 5.48 -3.44
C TYR A 72 -12.75 5.65 -2.86
N LYS A 73 -12.89 5.33 -1.58
CA LYS A 73 -14.08 5.60 -0.75
C LYS A 73 -13.64 6.18 0.59
N ILE A 74 -14.42 7.10 1.11
CA ILE A 74 -14.34 7.54 2.51
C ILE A 74 -15.33 6.70 3.29
N VAL A 75 -14.93 6.20 4.45
CA VAL A 75 -15.74 5.30 5.29
C VAL A 75 -15.75 5.84 6.71
N HIS A 76 -16.92 6.15 7.23
CA HIS A 76 -17.11 6.50 8.63
C HIS A 76 -17.23 5.23 9.47
N LEU A 77 -16.31 5.05 10.42
CA LEU A 77 -16.21 3.81 11.19
C LEU A 77 -17.36 3.61 12.20
N GLU A 78 -18.17 4.64 12.42
CA GLU A 78 -19.38 4.60 13.21
C GLU A 78 -20.61 4.17 12.39
N ASP A 79 -20.48 4.12 11.04
CA ASP A 79 -21.55 3.73 10.12
C ASP A 79 -21.30 2.30 9.61
N GLU A 80 -22.08 1.34 10.16
CA GLU A 80 -21.99 -0.07 9.77
C GLU A 80 -22.35 -0.30 8.30
N ALA A 81 -23.22 0.52 7.71
CA ALA A 81 -23.60 0.37 6.31
C ALA A 81 -22.44 0.76 5.39
N GLU A 82 -21.70 1.82 5.69
CA GLU A 82 -20.51 2.22 4.94
C GLU A 82 -19.39 1.18 5.09
N ILE A 83 -19.19 0.64 6.29
CA ILE A 83 -18.20 -0.44 6.51
C ILE A 83 -18.56 -1.68 5.67
N ASN A 84 -19.84 -2.06 5.67
CA ASN A 84 -20.30 -3.20 4.88
C ASN A 84 -20.12 -2.95 3.37
N ASP A 85 -20.49 -1.78 2.87
CA ASP A 85 -20.32 -1.40 1.46
C ASP A 85 -18.84 -1.43 1.04
N ALA A 86 -17.94 -0.88 1.86
CA ALA A 86 -16.50 -0.95 1.61
C ALA A 86 -15.97 -2.40 1.62
N THR A 87 -16.52 -3.24 2.50
CA THR A 87 -16.16 -4.67 2.58
C THR A 87 -16.63 -5.42 1.34
N ILE A 88 -17.84 -5.14 0.85
CA ILE A 88 -18.36 -5.71 -0.40
C ILE A 88 -17.48 -5.29 -1.57
N TRP A 89 -17.16 -4.01 -1.66
CA TRP A 89 -16.26 -3.51 -2.71
C TRP A 89 -14.89 -4.20 -2.69
N TRP A 90 -14.30 -4.40 -1.51
CA TRP A 90 -13.04 -5.13 -1.38
C TRP A 90 -13.17 -6.59 -1.86
N ARG A 91 -14.27 -7.28 -1.50
CA ARG A 91 -14.53 -8.65 -1.93
C ARG A 91 -14.71 -8.76 -3.43
N ASP A 92 -15.46 -7.84 -4.03
CA ASP A 92 -15.69 -7.80 -5.48
C ASP A 92 -14.40 -7.55 -6.25
N LEU A 93 -13.57 -6.61 -5.76
CA LEU A 93 -12.28 -6.30 -6.34
C LEU A 93 -11.35 -7.52 -6.31
N THR A 94 -11.20 -8.12 -5.14
CA THR A 94 -10.27 -9.26 -4.95
C THR A 94 -10.83 -10.54 -5.58
N GLY A 95 -12.13 -10.74 -5.60
CA GLY A 95 -12.80 -11.86 -6.29
C GLY A 95 -12.64 -11.82 -7.82
N LYS A 96 -12.40 -10.63 -8.39
CA LYS A 96 -12.07 -10.45 -9.82
C LYS A 96 -10.57 -10.50 -10.10
N GLY A 97 -9.76 -10.92 -9.15
CA GLY A 97 -8.30 -10.99 -9.27
C GLY A 97 -7.58 -9.69 -8.95
N GLY A 98 -8.24 -8.70 -8.37
CA GLY A 98 -7.57 -7.48 -7.92
C GLY A 98 -6.64 -7.74 -6.72
N GLU A 99 -5.54 -6.98 -6.63
CA GLU A 99 -4.52 -7.12 -5.59
C GLU A 99 -5.09 -6.91 -4.17
N GLY A 100 -6.03 -6.02 -4.03
CA GLY A 100 -6.60 -5.55 -2.78
C GLY A 100 -6.64 -4.04 -2.71
N MET A 101 -6.69 -3.51 -1.49
CA MET A 101 -6.74 -2.06 -1.28
C MET A 101 -5.87 -1.63 -0.11
N VAL A 102 -5.62 -0.33 -0.02
CA VAL A 102 -4.90 0.30 1.08
C VAL A 102 -5.90 1.10 1.91
N VAL A 103 -6.00 0.78 3.18
CA VAL A 103 -6.81 1.53 4.15
C VAL A 103 -5.90 2.52 4.87
N LYS A 104 -6.30 3.77 4.91
CA LYS A 104 -5.53 4.87 5.50
C LYS A 104 -6.39 5.63 6.52
N PRO A 105 -5.79 6.25 7.55
CA PRO A 105 -6.50 7.28 8.32
C PRO A 105 -6.99 8.39 7.40
N TYR A 106 -8.01 9.15 7.78
CA TYR A 106 -8.49 10.29 6.98
C TYR A 106 -7.42 11.39 6.88
N ASP A 107 -6.78 11.71 8.02
CA ASP A 107 -5.68 12.66 8.05
C ASP A 107 -4.38 11.99 7.57
N PHE A 108 -3.56 12.75 6.83
CA PHE A 108 -2.27 12.26 6.34
C PHE A 108 -1.34 11.86 7.48
N ILE A 109 -1.27 12.69 8.53
CA ILE A 109 -0.61 12.37 9.80
C ILE A 109 -1.69 12.26 10.87
N ALA A 110 -2.01 11.05 11.27
CA ALA A 110 -3.01 10.78 12.29
C ALA A 110 -2.36 10.42 13.62
N TYR A 111 -2.99 10.81 14.73
CA TYR A 111 -2.52 10.55 16.08
C TYR A 111 -3.49 9.63 16.83
N GLY A 112 -2.93 8.70 17.57
CA GLY A 112 -3.69 7.83 18.46
C GLY A 112 -4.06 8.52 19.77
N LYS A 113 -4.92 7.89 20.56
CA LYS A 113 -5.38 8.38 21.88
C LYS A 113 -4.23 8.70 22.85
N GLY A 114 -3.07 8.07 22.70
CA GLY A 114 -1.85 8.32 23.48
C GLY A 114 -0.91 9.37 22.90
N GLY A 115 -1.30 10.12 21.87
CA GLY A 115 -0.51 11.17 21.23
C GLY A 115 0.60 10.68 20.29
N GLY A 116 0.78 9.38 20.13
CA GLY A 116 1.72 8.82 19.15
C GLY A 116 1.13 8.80 17.74
N ILE A 117 2.02 8.92 16.73
CA ILE A 117 1.63 8.81 15.31
C ILE A 117 1.09 7.41 15.04
N LEU A 118 -0.05 7.34 14.36
CA LEU A 118 -0.63 6.07 13.89
C LEU A 118 0.11 5.57 12.66
N GLN A 119 0.06 4.27 12.44
CA GLN A 119 0.55 3.65 11.21
C GLN A 119 -0.15 4.30 9.99
N PRO A 120 0.62 4.78 8.98
CA PRO A 120 0.06 5.59 7.89
C PRO A 120 -0.88 4.82 6.98
N ALA A 121 -0.77 3.49 6.93
CA ALA A 121 -1.61 2.67 6.07
C ALA A 121 -1.62 1.19 6.50
N VAL A 122 -2.69 0.49 6.13
CA VAL A 122 -2.80 -0.97 6.19
C VAL A 122 -3.14 -1.50 4.81
N LYS A 123 -2.35 -2.44 4.31
CA LYS A 123 -2.60 -3.13 3.03
C LYS A 123 -3.53 -4.31 3.25
N CYS A 124 -4.74 -4.24 2.71
CA CYS A 124 -5.75 -5.30 2.76
C CYS A 124 -5.71 -6.09 1.46
N ARG A 125 -4.82 -7.07 1.38
CA ARG A 125 -4.57 -7.88 0.19
C ARG A 125 -5.64 -8.96 0.00
N GLY A 126 -5.95 -9.28 -1.27
CA GLY A 126 -6.79 -10.40 -1.61
C GLY A 126 -6.08 -11.75 -1.41
N LYS A 127 -6.87 -12.82 -1.27
CA LYS A 127 -6.37 -14.17 -1.04
C LYS A 127 -5.38 -14.62 -2.12
N GLU A 128 -5.72 -14.38 -3.38
CA GLU A 128 -4.90 -14.83 -4.51
C GLU A 128 -3.56 -14.07 -4.57
N TYR A 129 -3.58 -12.77 -4.28
CA TYR A 129 -2.34 -12.01 -4.20
C TYR A 129 -1.45 -12.46 -3.02
N LEU A 130 -2.04 -12.84 -1.89
CA LEU A 130 -1.29 -13.37 -0.74
C LEU A 130 -0.62 -14.72 -1.05
N ARG A 131 -1.17 -15.50 -1.98
CA ARG A 131 -0.50 -16.74 -2.48
C ARG A 131 0.82 -16.44 -3.18
N ILE A 132 0.92 -15.31 -3.89
CA ILE A 132 2.16 -14.88 -4.53
C ILE A 132 3.22 -14.52 -3.47
N ILE A 133 2.79 -13.87 -2.38
CA ILE A 133 3.71 -13.40 -1.31
C ILE A 133 4.17 -14.55 -0.40
N TYR A 134 3.23 -15.41 0.02
CA TYR A 134 3.45 -16.41 1.06
C TYR A 134 3.54 -17.84 0.52
N GLY A 135 3.33 -18.03 -0.78
CA GLY A 135 3.26 -19.36 -1.42
C GLY A 135 1.86 -19.96 -1.44
N PRO A 136 1.63 -20.97 -2.30
CA PRO A 136 0.30 -21.53 -2.55
C PRO A 136 -0.35 -22.14 -1.31
N GLU A 137 0.45 -22.63 -0.37
CA GLU A 137 0.01 -23.35 0.83
C GLU A 137 -0.26 -22.43 2.03
N TYR A 138 -0.19 -21.10 1.86
CA TYR A 138 -0.35 -20.19 3.01
C TYR A 138 -1.72 -20.28 3.69
N CYS A 139 -2.75 -20.71 2.94
CA CYS A 139 -4.12 -20.88 3.42
C CYS A 139 -4.35 -22.16 4.22
N GLU A 140 -3.40 -23.11 4.24
CA GLU A 140 -3.48 -24.29 5.08
C GLU A 140 -3.54 -23.88 6.56
N GLU A 141 -4.35 -24.59 7.34
CA GLU A 141 -4.67 -24.21 8.72
C GLU A 141 -3.41 -23.99 9.58
N GLY A 142 -2.39 -24.82 9.45
CA GLY A 142 -1.14 -24.69 10.17
C GLY A 142 -0.34 -23.45 9.78
N ASN A 143 -0.28 -23.11 8.49
CA ASN A 143 0.42 -21.96 7.96
C ASN A 143 -0.32 -20.67 8.33
N LEU A 144 -1.64 -20.66 8.13
CA LEU A 144 -2.50 -19.52 8.45
C LEU A 144 -2.48 -19.20 9.96
N SER A 145 -2.48 -20.23 10.82
CA SER A 145 -2.38 -20.07 12.27
C SER A 145 -1.06 -19.39 12.66
N ARG A 146 0.06 -19.83 12.11
CA ARG A 146 1.38 -19.18 12.32
C ARG A 146 1.40 -17.72 11.86
N LEU A 147 0.82 -17.43 10.69
CA LEU A 147 0.73 -16.06 10.20
C LEU A 147 -0.13 -15.15 11.09
N LYS A 148 -1.23 -15.67 11.63
CA LYS A 148 -2.12 -14.93 12.54
C LYS A 148 -1.50 -14.64 13.91
N THR A 149 -0.66 -15.53 14.41
CA THR A 149 -0.04 -15.39 15.75
C THR A 149 1.25 -14.58 15.74
N ARG A 150 1.73 -14.19 14.58
CA ARG A 150 2.97 -13.45 14.41
C ARG A 150 2.89 -12.06 15.04
N GLY A 151 3.93 -11.67 15.79
CA GLY A 151 4.03 -10.34 16.40
C GLY A 151 4.22 -9.24 15.36
N LEU A 152 3.31 -8.26 15.33
CA LEU A 152 3.34 -7.14 14.37
C LEU A 152 3.91 -5.84 14.96
N ALA A 153 4.21 -5.81 16.27
CA ALA A 153 4.63 -4.58 16.94
C ALA A 153 5.88 -3.94 16.31
N LYS A 154 6.90 -4.75 16.02
CA LYS A 154 8.13 -4.27 15.40
C LYS A 154 7.89 -3.72 13.99
N LYS A 155 7.09 -4.42 13.16
CA LYS A 155 6.75 -3.94 11.82
C LYS A 155 5.95 -2.64 11.84
N ARG A 156 5.04 -2.48 12.80
CA ARG A 156 4.28 -1.24 12.98
C ARG A 156 5.18 -0.09 13.38
N ALA A 157 6.10 -0.31 14.35
CA ALA A 157 7.07 0.70 14.77
C ALA A 157 7.97 1.12 13.60
N LEU A 158 8.46 0.16 12.81
CA LEU A 158 9.27 0.41 11.62
C LEU A 158 8.50 1.25 10.60
N ALA A 159 7.27 0.89 10.26
CA ALA A 159 6.45 1.64 9.32
C ALA A 159 6.22 3.10 9.74
N VAL A 160 6.06 3.37 11.04
CA VAL A 160 5.94 4.74 11.57
C VAL A 160 7.28 5.50 11.45
N GLN A 161 8.40 4.83 11.71
CA GLN A 161 9.73 5.44 11.57
C GLN A 161 10.06 5.76 10.10
N GLU A 162 9.80 4.83 9.19
CA GLU A 162 9.95 5.04 7.75
C GLU A 162 9.10 6.23 7.27
N PHE A 163 7.86 6.30 7.71
CA PHE A 163 6.95 7.39 7.39
C PHE A 163 7.48 8.75 7.88
N ALA A 164 7.95 8.82 9.12
CA ALA A 164 8.52 10.05 9.69
C ALA A 164 9.79 10.49 8.93
N LEU A 165 10.68 9.57 8.61
CA LEU A 165 11.89 9.86 7.83
C LEU A 165 11.56 10.27 6.39
N GLY A 166 10.51 9.70 5.79
CA GLY A 166 10.03 10.09 4.47
C GLY A 166 9.53 11.54 4.45
N ILE A 167 8.78 11.96 5.47
CA ILE A 167 8.33 13.34 5.63
C ILE A 167 9.55 14.28 5.80
N GLU A 168 10.48 13.94 6.65
CA GLU A 168 11.71 14.72 6.85
C GLU A 168 12.51 14.88 5.55
N ALA A 169 12.63 13.82 4.76
CA ALA A 169 13.30 13.88 3.45
C ALA A 169 12.60 14.83 2.49
N LEU A 170 11.25 14.79 2.43
CA LEU A 170 10.46 15.70 1.61
C LEU A 170 10.62 17.17 2.03
N GLU A 171 10.58 17.45 3.33
CA GLU A 171 10.76 18.80 3.85
C GLU A 171 12.14 19.37 3.50
N ARG A 172 13.20 18.59 3.70
CA ARG A 172 14.56 18.95 3.33
C ARG A 172 14.69 19.20 1.82
N PHE A 173 14.05 18.36 1.01
CA PHE A 173 14.04 18.52 -0.44
C PHE A 173 13.37 19.84 -0.86
N VAL A 174 12.20 20.13 -0.33
CA VAL A 174 11.45 21.37 -0.64
C VAL A 174 12.21 22.61 -0.16
N LYS A 175 12.87 22.53 1.00
CA LYS A 175 13.74 23.60 1.54
C LYS A 175 15.05 23.75 0.76
N LYS A 176 15.29 22.91 -0.27
CA LYS A 176 16.52 22.92 -1.09
C LYS A 176 17.79 22.69 -0.24
N GLU A 177 17.70 21.86 0.80
CA GLU A 177 18.87 21.51 1.58
C GLU A 177 19.89 20.74 0.72
N PRO A 178 21.18 20.72 1.11
CA PRO A 178 22.19 19.94 0.39
C PRO A 178 21.78 18.46 0.24
N LEU A 179 21.99 17.87 -0.93
CA LEU A 179 21.56 16.50 -1.27
C LEU A 179 21.96 15.45 -0.25
N ARG A 180 23.16 15.61 0.38
CA ARG A 180 23.64 14.73 1.46
C ARG A 180 22.66 14.68 2.64
N ARG A 181 22.02 15.81 2.96
CA ARG A 181 21.07 15.91 4.08
C ARG A 181 19.75 15.17 3.79
N ILE A 182 19.34 15.19 2.53
CA ILE A 182 18.17 14.44 2.07
C ILE A 182 18.48 12.95 2.09
N HIS A 183 19.67 12.57 1.60
CA HIS A 183 20.11 11.17 1.58
C HIS A 183 20.28 10.57 2.97
N GLU A 184 20.63 11.34 4.01
CA GLU A 184 20.68 10.85 5.39
C GLU A 184 19.37 10.16 5.81
N SER A 185 18.21 10.77 5.48
CA SER A 185 16.90 10.17 5.78
C SER A 185 16.64 8.91 4.94
N ALA A 186 17.00 8.93 3.65
CA ALA A 186 16.85 7.76 2.78
C ALA A 186 17.73 6.58 3.23
N PHE A 187 18.98 6.83 3.61
CA PHE A 187 19.87 5.79 4.15
C PHE A 187 19.40 5.25 5.49
N ALA A 188 18.79 6.09 6.33
CA ALA A 188 18.20 5.63 7.59
C ALA A 188 17.04 4.65 7.34
N VAL A 189 16.17 4.91 6.37
CA VAL A 189 15.11 3.98 5.94
C VAL A 189 15.72 2.66 5.47
N LEU A 190 16.68 2.71 4.55
CA LEU A 190 17.34 1.50 4.02
C LEU A 190 18.01 0.68 5.11
N ALA A 191 18.64 1.33 6.09
CA ALA A 191 19.26 0.64 7.22
C ALA A 191 18.24 -0.08 8.12
N MET A 192 17.01 0.44 8.21
CA MET A 192 15.94 -0.19 8.97
C MET A 192 15.30 -1.38 8.23
N GLU A 193 15.26 -1.34 6.89
CA GLU A 193 14.73 -2.40 6.05
C GLU A 193 15.64 -3.64 5.94
N SER A 194 16.86 -3.56 6.45
CA SER A 194 17.87 -4.63 6.34
C SER A 194 17.53 -5.92 7.12
N GLU A 195 16.35 -6.06 7.68
CA GLU A 195 15.91 -7.32 8.27
C GLU A 195 15.54 -8.34 7.20
N PRO A 196 16.07 -9.57 7.31
CA PRO A 196 15.65 -10.65 6.42
C PRO A 196 14.15 -10.89 6.59
N THR A 197 13.39 -10.54 5.59
CA THR A 197 11.98 -10.90 5.51
C THR A 197 11.89 -12.34 5.04
N ASP A 198 11.67 -13.28 5.96
CA ASP A 198 11.17 -14.58 5.54
C ASP A 198 9.71 -14.38 5.09
N PRO A 199 9.40 -14.57 3.80
CA PRO A 199 8.04 -14.38 3.31
C PRO A 199 7.05 -15.38 3.92
N ARG A 200 7.54 -16.44 4.54
CA ARG A 200 6.75 -17.48 5.20
C ARG A 200 6.50 -17.19 6.68
N LEU A 201 7.04 -16.10 7.20
CA LEU A 201 6.91 -15.71 8.61
C LEU A 201 6.01 -14.48 8.79
#